data_aef8f2926aef56d947bc81f12ac0000e
#
_entry.id   aef8f2926aef56d947bc81f12ac0000e
#
_cell.length_a   1.000
_cell.length_b   1.000
_cell.length_c   1.000
_cell.angle_alpha   90.00
_cell.angle_beta   90.00
_cell.angle_gamma   90.00
#
_symmetry.space_group_name_H-M   'P 1'
#
loop_
_entity.id
_entity.type
_entity.pdbx_description
1 polymer ?
#
loop_
_entity_poly.entity_id
_entity_poly.type
_entity_poly.pdbx_seq_one_letter_code
_entity_poly.pdbx_strand_id
1 'polypeptide(L)'
;MVKEIHDIKHLENSSVRVDEMIKNLSGTDGEIIKENFEKYEPIEEVLSELEEKAKGYLFVVFSADWCKDCKIVVAAFAKMIKLRPAINSVFYKGIKSAPKDPDIRWRVPPSPPEVNDFDLRKIPTIYILDSNGKLIGEMIENPEHKPTLEEELVYILDKAQG
;
A
#
# COMPACT_ATOMS: atom_id res chain seq x y z
N MET A 1 10.90 6.56 -16.24
CA MET A 1 11.96 6.81 -15.25
C MET A 1 11.36 6.91 -13.86
N VAL A 2 11.93 6.18 -12.92
CA VAL A 2 11.49 6.21 -11.51
C VAL A 2 12.00 7.48 -10.84
N LYS A 3 11.13 8.14 -10.10
CA LYS A 3 11.52 9.31 -9.31
C LYS A 3 12.18 8.85 -8.01
N GLU A 4 13.27 9.49 -7.63
CA GLU A 4 13.90 9.24 -6.32
C GLU A 4 13.19 10.01 -5.22
N ILE A 5 12.66 11.18 -5.55
CA ILE A 5 11.94 12.04 -4.60
C ILE A 5 10.56 12.31 -5.16
N HIS A 6 9.54 12.04 -4.35
CA HIS A 6 8.14 12.17 -4.71
C HIS A 6 7.52 13.38 -4.01
N ASP A 7 6.52 13.98 -4.65
CA ASP A 7 5.76 15.09 -4.08
C ASP A 7 4.66 14.52 -3.17
N ILE A 8 4.91 14.53 -1.86
CA ILE A 8 3.99 13.99 -0.86
C ILE A 8 2.62 14.65 -0.93
N LYS A 9 2.59 15.98 -1.09
CA LYS A 9 1.34 16.72 -1.15
C LYS A 9 0.51 16.31 -2.37
N HIS A 10 1.15 16.11 -3.51
CA HIS A 10 0.47 15.60 -4.71
C HIS A 10 -0.10 14.21 -4.46
N LEU A 11 0.68 13.32 -3.87
CA LEU A 11 0.23 11.96 -3.56
C LEU A 11 -0.96 11.98 -2.62
N GLU A 12 -0.94 12.83 -1.60
CA GLU A 12 -2.06 12.95 -0.67
C GLU A 12 -3.32 13.50 -1.35
N ASN A 13 -3.16 14.39 -2.33
CA ASN A 13 -4.29 14.99 -3.03
C ASN A 13 -4.87 14.11 -4.14
N SER A 14 -4.07 13.28 -4.77
CA SER A 14 -4.49 12.45 -5.92
C SER A 14 -4.91 11.04 -5.55
N SER A 15 -4.86 10.68 -4.28
CA SER A 15 -5.15 9.35 -3.76
C SER A 15 -6.38 9.36 -2.85
N VAL A 16 -6.72 8.20 -2.28
CA VAL A 16 -7.79 8.09 -1.29
C VAL A 16 -7.22 7.61 0.03
N ARG A 17 -7.88 7.99 1.12
CA ARG A 17 -7.57 7.51 2.47
C ARG A 17 -8.36 6.22 2.75
N VAL A 18 -7.99 5.53 3.83
CA VAL A 18 -8.55 4.23 4.17
C VAL A 18 -10.07 4.25 4.31
N ASP A 19 -10.64 5.25 4.97
CA ASP A 19 -12.09 5.30 5.20
C ASP A 19 -12.86 5.43 3.89
N GLU A 20 -12.36 6.25 2.97
CA GLU A 20 -12.98 6.40 1.66
C GLU A 20 -12.81 5.13 0.83
N MET A 21 -11.65 4.51 0.90
CA MET A 21 -11.39 3.27 0.18
C MET A 21 -12.35 2.16 0.62
N ILE A 22 -12.53 1.98 1.93
CA ILE A 22 -13.44 0.97 2.48
C ILE A 22 -14.90 1.30 2.12
N LYS A 23 -15.29 2.57 2.23
CA LYS A 23 -16.65 3.02 1.91
C LYS A 23 -17.03 2.74 0.46
N ASN A 24 -16.08 2.84 -0.45
CA ASN A 24 -16.33 2.68 -1.90
C ASN A 24 -16.19 1.24 -2.40
N LEU A 25 -15.92 0.28 -1.52
CA LEU A 25 -15.88 -1.13 -1.91
C LEU A 25 -17.27 -1.58 -2.37
N SER A 26 -17.31 -2.31 -3.50
CA SER A 26 -18.56 -2.78 -4.08
C SER A 26 -18.36 -4.09 -4.85
N GLY A 27 -19.46 -4.78 -5.11
CA GLY A 27 -19.47 -6.04 -5.86
C GLY A 27 -18.82 -7.18 -5.09
N THR A 28 -18.64 -8.31 -5.74
CA THR A 28 -18.09 -9.52 -5.13
C THR A 28 -16.66 -9.31 -4.64
N ASP A 29 -15.84 -8.65 -5.43
CA ASP A 29 -14.45 -8.36 -5.02
C ASP A 29 -14.42 -7.46 -3.78
N GLY A 30 -15.25 -6.42 -3.77
CA GLY A 30 -15.33 -5.51 -2.63
C GLY A 30 -15.83 -6.19 -1.36
N GLU A 31 -16.76 -7.13 -1.49
CA GLU A 31 -17.27 -7.90 -0.35
C GLU A 31 -16.19 -8.77 0.28
N ILE A 32 -15.35 -9.39 -0.56
CA ILE A 32 -14.24 -10.23 -0.09
C ILE A 32 -13.22 -9.37 0.66
N ILE A 33 -12.88 -8.21 0.12
CA ILE A 33 -11.94 -7.28 0.76
C ILE A 33 -12.50 -6.84 2.11
N LYS A 34 -13.77 -6.47 2.15
CA LYS A 34 -14.42 -6.02 3.38
C LYS A 34 -14.45 -7.10 4.45
N GLU A 35 -14.75 -8.34 4.06
CA GLU A 35 -14.75 -9.49 4.96
C GLU A 35 -13.36 -9.72 5.53
N ASN A 36 -12.33 -9.72 4.68
CA ASN A 36 -10.95 -9.87 5.12
C ASN A 36 -10.52 -8.73 6.04
N PHE A 37 -10.94 -7.50 5.73
CA PHE A 37 -10.70 -6.33 6.58
C PHE A 37 -11.30 -6.52 7.97
N GLU A 38 -12.53 -6.98 8.05
CA GLU A 38 -13.22 -7.17 9.33
C GLU A 38 -12.59 -8.29 10.17
N LYS A 39 -12.09 -9.34 9.51
CA LYS A 39 -11.53 -10.51 10.18
C LYS A 39 -10.06 -10.38 10.58
N TYR A 40 -9.31 -9.50 9.95
CA TYR A 40 -7.87 -9.42 10.22
C TYR A 40 -7.61 -8.89 11.62
N GLU A 41 -6.79 -9.62 12.37
CA GLU A 41 -6.37 -9.22 13.72
C GLU A 41 -4.85 -9.09 13.75
N PRO A 42 -4.31 -7.86 13.62
CA PRO A 42 -2.86 -7.68 13.68
C PRO A 42 -2.33 -7.97 15.09
N ILE A 43 -1.07 -8.34 15.16
CA ILE A 43 -0.40 -8.55 16.44
C ILE A 43 -0.27 -7.18 17.12
N GLU A 44 -0.95 -6.98 18.23
CA GLU A 44 -1.09 -5.68 18.89
C GLU A 44 0.26 -5.03 19.21
N GLU A 45 1.18 -5.81 19.77
CA GLU A 45 2.50 -5.30 20.15
C GLU A 45 3.31 -4.86 18.94
N VAL A 46 3.23 -5.63 17.86
CA VAL A 46 3.93 -5.32 16.61
C VAL A 46 3.31 -4.09 15.94
N LEU A 47 1.98 -3.98 15.98
CA LEU A 47 1.27 -2.83 15.41
C LEU A 47 1.66 -1.55 16.15
N SER A 48 1.78 -1.60 17.46
CA SER A 48 2.22 -0.46 18.26
C SER A 48 3.66 -0.06 17.94
N GLU A 49 4.52 -1.05 17.74
CA GLU A 49 5.90 -0.82 17.29
C GLU A 49 5.94 -0.17 15.91
N LEU A 50 5.10 -0.66 14.99
CA LEU A 50 4.99 -0.10 13.65
C LEU A 50 4.54 1.36 13.69
N GLU A 51 3.53 1.67 14.50
CA GLU A 51 3.03 3.04 14.65
C GLU A 51 4.13 3.99 15.10
N GLU A 52 4.94 3.56 16.06
CA GLU A 52 6.05 4.36 16.55
C GLU A 52 7.13 4.57 15.50
N LYS A 53 7.52 3.51 14.80
CA LYS A 53 8.58 3.56 13.79
C LYS A 53 8.11 4.28 12.51
N ALA A 54 6.81 4.30 12.26
CA ALA A 54 6.23 4.90 11.05
C ALA A 54 6.07 6.41 11.13
N LYS A 55 6.35 7.04 12.26
CA LYS A 55 6.24 8.49 12.41
C LYS A 55 7.12 9.21 11.38
N GLY A 56 6.51 10.13 10.64
CA GLY A 56 7.21 10.91 9.61
C GLY A 56 7.30 10.21 8.26
N TYR A 57 6.74 9.02 8.11
CA TYR A 57 6.75 8.29 6.84
C TYR A 57 5.35 8.26 6.23
N LEU A 58 5.31 8.14 4.89
CA LEU A 58 4.07 7.96 4.14
C LEU A 58 4.09 6.60 3.46
N PHE A 59 3.05 5.83 3.66
CA PHE A 59 2.85 4.53 3.00
C PHE A 59 1.94 4.73 1.80
N VAL A 60 2.43 4.35 0.61
CA VAL A 60 1.71 4.51 -0.65
C VAL A 60 1.38 3.13 -1.20
N VAL A 61 0.09 2.83 -1.34
CA VAL A 61 -0.38 1.50 -1.75
C VAL A 61 -0.96 1.56 -3.16
N PHE A 62 -0.45 0.70 -4.04
CA PHE A 62 -1.03 0.49 -5.38
C PHE A 62 -1.72 -0.86 -5.42
N SER A 63 -3.00 -0.89 -5.82
CA SER A 63 -3.79 -2.11 -5.79
C SER A 63 -4.95 -2.08 -6.79
N ALA A 64 -5.60 -3.25 -6.92
CA ALA A 64 -6.86 -3.38 -7.64
C ALA A 64 -7.74 -4.39 -6.91
N ASP A 65 -9.05 -4.17 -6.94
CA ASP A 65 -9.99 -5.05 -6.21
C ASP A 65 -10.07 -6.46 -6.81
N TRP A 66 -9.76 -6.60 -8.11
CA TRP A 66 -9.77 -7.90 -8.79
C TRP A 66 -8.56 -8.78 -8.44
N CYS A 67 -7.54 -8.23 -7.85
CA CYS A 67 -6.29 -8.90 -7.56
C CYS A 67 -6.40 -9.78 -6.31
N LYS A 68 -6.04 -11.06 -6.42
CA LYS A 68 -6.14 -12.03 -5.33
C LYS A 68 -5.34 -11.60 -4.09
N ASP A 69 -4.07 -11.27 -4.29
CA ASP A 69 -3.20 -10.86 -3.18
C ASP A 69 -3.61 -9.51 -2.60
N CYS A 70 -4.16 -8.61 -3.44
CA CYS A 70 -4.69 -7.34 -2.97
C CYS A 70 -5.83 -7.54 -1.97
N LYS A 71 -6.70 -8.52 -2.22
CA LYS A 71 -7.82 -8.81 -1.33
C LYS A 71 -7.37 -9.20 0.08
N ILE A 72 -6.18 -9.75 0.20
CA ILE A 72 -5.59 -10.15 1.47
C ILE A 72 -4.76 -9.02 2.08
N VAL A 73 -3.77 -8.53 1.33
CA VAL A 73 -2.79 -7.56 1.83
C VAL A 73 -3.40 -6.20 2.06
N VAL A 74 -4.18 -5.70 1.11
CA VAL A 74 -4.81 -4.37 1.24
C VAL A 74 -5.82 -4.37 2.38
N ALA A 75 -6.60 -5.44 2.53
CA ALA A 75 -7.56 -5.57 3.62
C ALA A 75 -6.84 -5.56 4.99
N ALA A 76 -5.74 -6.29 5.11
CA ALA A 76 -4.94 -6.34 6.33
C ALA A 76 -4.35 -4.97 6.65
N PHE A 77 -3.75 -4.32 5.65
CA PHE A 77 -3.15 -3.00 5.83
C PHE A 77 -4.20 -1.95 6.20
N ALA A 78 -5.36 -1.97 5.52
CA ALA A 78 -6.46 -1.06 5.84
C ALA A 78 -6.92 -1.23 7.29
N LYS A 79 -7.00 -2.47 7.79
CA LYS A 79 -7.36 -2.73 9.19
C LYS A 79 -6.34 -2.13 10.14
N MET A 80 -5.06 -2.29 9.84
CA MET A 80 -3.99 -1.72 10.66
C MET A 80 -4.11 -0.20 10.74
N ILE A 81 -4.37 0.46 9.62
CA ILE A 81 -4.54 1.92 9.57
C ILE A 81 -5.80 2.34 10.35
N LYS A 82 -6.88 1.57 10.24
CA LYS A 82 -8.11 1.85 10.98
C LYS A 82 -7.87 1.80 12.48
N LEU A 83 -7.07 0.85 12.95
CA LEU A 83 -6.72 0.69 14.36
C LEU A 83 -5.67 1.70 14.82
N ARG A 84 -4.81 2.16 13.91
CA ARG A 84 -3.73 3.12 14.19
C ARG A 84 -3.72 4.21 13.12
N PRO A 85 -4.69 5.15 13.17
CA PRO A 85 -4.81 6.18 12.12
C PRO A 85 -3.65 7.17 12.08
N ALA A 86 -2.77 7.17 13.08
CA ALA A 86 -1.56 7.98 13.05
C ALA A 86 -0.55 7.49 12.01
N ILE A 87 -0.65 6.22 11.56
CA ILE A 87 0.17 5.72 10.45
C ILE A 87 -0.35 6.37 9.17
N ASN A 88 0.49 7.20 8.55
CA ASN A 88 0.08 7.99 7.38
C ASN A 88 0.11 7.12 6.11
N SER A 89 -1.02 7.00 5.44
CA SER A 89 -1.14 6.13 4.28
C SER A 89 -2.09 6.68 3.24
N VAL A 90 -1.81 6.38 1.98
CA VAL A 90 -2.68 6.72 0.85
C VAL A 90 -2.81 5.51 -0.08
N PHE A 91 -3.95 5.41 -0.75
CA PHE A 91 -4.28 4.26 -1.60
C PHE A 91 -4.57 4.72 -3.02
N TYR A 92 -3.91 4.07 -3.97
CA TYR A 92 -4.21 4.16 -5.39
C TYR A 92 -4.82 2.84 -5.83
N LYS A 93 -6.04 2.89 -6.36
CA LYS A 93 -6.79 1.72 -6.77
C LYS A 93 -7.00 1.71 -8.28
N GLY A 94 -7.64 0.67 -8.77
CA GLY A 94 -7.98 0.60 -10.19
C GLY A 94 -6.81 0.31 -11.11
N ILE A 95 -5.72 -0.23 -10.57
CA ILE A 95 -4.55 -0.59 -11.38
C ILE A 95 -4.95 -1.67 -12.37
N LYS A 96 -4.54 -1.49 -13.61
CA LYS A 96 -4.79 -2.43 -14.70
C LYS A 96 -3.48 -2.78 -15.37
N SER A 97 -3.34 -4.03 -15.79
CA SER A 97 -2.11 -4.48 -16.43
C SER A 97 -2.31 -4.89 -17.87
N ALA A 98 -1.24 -4.77 -18.66
CA ALA A 98 -1.13 -5.36 -19.99
C ALA A 98 0.04 -6.34 -19.93
N PRO A 99 -0.17 -7.58 -19.48
CA PRO A 99 0.94 -8.51 -19.22
C PRO A 99 1.73 -8.89 -20.47
N LYS A 100 1.16 -8.69 -21.66
CA LYS A 100 1.83 -8.98 -22.93
C LYS A 100 2.65 -7.80 -23.46
N ASP A 101 2.56 -6.63 -22.82
CA ASP A 101 3.28 -5.44 -23.24
C ASP A 101 4.10 -4.90 -22.05
N PRO A 102 5.40 -5.23 -22.00
CA PRO A 102 6.25 -4.81 -20.88
C PRO A 102 6.46 -3.30 -20.79
N ASP A 103 6.25 -2.57 -21.90
CA ASP A 103 6.45 -1.12 -21.91
C ASP A 103 5.36 -0.35 -21.17
N ILE A 104 4.13 -0.84 -21.24
CA ILE A 104 3.00 -0.17 -20.57
C ILE A 104 2.51 -0.92 -19.33
N ARG A 105 2.72 -2.21 -19.27
CA ARG A 105 2.41 -3.13 -18.18
C ARG A 105 1.33 -2.68 -17.18
N TRP A 106 1.69 -1.86 -16.18
CA TRP A 106 0.77 -1.38 -15.13
C TRP A 106 0.21 0.01 -15.43
N ARG A 107 0.56 0.60 -16.56
CA ARG A 107 0.16 1.96 -16.96
C ARG A 107 -1.07 1.99 -17.87
N VAL A 108 -1.73 0.86 -18.00
CA VAL A 108 -2.94 0.77 -18.82
C VAL A 108 -4.08 1.55 -18.15
N PRO A 109 -4.74 2.47 -18.84
CA PRO A 109 -5.92 3.13 -18.26
C PRO A 109 -6.97 2.11 -17.86
N PRO A 110 -7.67 2.26 -16.71
CA PRO A 110 -7.71 3.46 -15.87
C PRO A 110 -6.69 3.52 -14.74
N SER A 111 -5.53 2.89 -14.88
CA SER A 111 -4.48 2.99 -13.86
C SER A 111 -4.13 4.46 -13.59
N PRO A 112 -3.92 4.84 -12.32
CA PRO A 112 -3.54 6.22 -11.99
C PRO A 112 -2.22 6.59 -12.66
N PRO A 113 -2.06 7.87 -13.12
CA PRO A 113 -0.80 8.28 -13.77
C PRO A 113 0.42 8.18 -12.84
N GLU A 114 0.21 8.16 -11.53
CA GLU A 114 1.27 8.05 -10.54
C GLU A 114 2.07 6.75 -10.66
N VAL A 115 1.52 5.70 -11.30
CA VAL A 115 2.28 4.47 -11.55
C VAL A 115 3.54 4.73 -12.38
N ASN A 116 3.56 5.83 -13.15
CA ASN A 116 4.72 6.21 -13.96
C ASN A 116 5.89 6.73 -13.11
N ASP A 117 5.61 7.19 -11.89
CA ASP A 117 6.60 7.76 -10.99
C ASP A 117 7.27 6.69 -10.13
N PHE A 118 6.65 5.52 -10.04
CA PHE A 118 7.18 4.36 -9.32
C PHE A 118 7.47 3.24 -10.30
N ASP A 119 8.43 2.40 -9.98
CA ASP A 119 8.74 1.22 -10.81
C ASP A 119 7.80 0.07 -10.41
N LEU A 120 6.50 0.25 -10.66
CA LEU A 120 5.50 -0.72 -10.26
C LEU A 120 5.65 -2.01 -11.08
N ARG A 121 6.02 -3.10 -10.41
CA ARG A 121 6.26 -4.40 -11.04
C ARG A 121 5.14 -5.40 -10.79
N LYS A 122 4.52 -5.33 -9.62
CA LYS A 122 3.43 -6.22 -9.19
C LYS A 122 2.48 -5.46 -8.28
N ILE A 123 1.28 -5.96 -8.13
CA ILE A 123 0.32 -5.44 -7.14
C ILE A 123 -0.09 -6.57 -6.19
N PRO A 124 -0.39 -6.28 -4.92
CA PRO A 124 -0.24 -4.95 -4.33
C PRO A 124 1.22 -4.62 -4.07
N THR A 125 1.58 -3.36 -4.11
CA THR A 125 2.90 -2.90 -3.65
C THR A 125 2.67 -1.75 -2.68
N ILE A 126 3.40 -1.78 -1.57
CA ILE A 126 3.40 -0.71 -0.58
C ILE A 126 4.77 -0.05 -0.64
N TYR A 127 4.80 1.21 -1.02
CA TYR A 127 6.01 2.03 -1.01
C TYR A 127 6.05 2.86 0.25
N ILE A 128 7.23 3.04 0.82
CA ILE A 128 7.41 3.84 2.04
C ILE A 128 8.31 5.02 1.70
N LEU A 129 7.78 6.23 1.92
CA LEU A 129 8.50 7.48 1.67
C LEU A 129 8.82 8.16 3.00
N ASP A 130 9.99 8.80 3.08
CA ASP A 130 10.32 9.63 4.24
C ASP A 130 9.65 11.01 4.14
N SER A 131 9.89 11.87 5.12
CA SER A 131 9.25 13.21 5.19
C SER A 131 9.64 14.12 4.03
N ASN A 132 10.73 13.82 3.33
CA ASN A 132 11.17 14.57 2.14
C ASN A 132 10.63 13.96 0.85
N GLY A 133 9.86 12.87 0.94
CA GLY A 133 9.34 12.19 -0.24
C GLY A 133 10.29 11.18 -0.86
N LYS A 134 11.40 10.88 -0.18
CA LYS A 134 12.37 9.90 -0.69
C LYS A 134 11.86 8.48 -0.44
N LEU A 135 11.93 7.64 -1.47
CA LEU A 135 11.57 6.23 -1.37
C LEU A 135 12.64 5.49 -0.54
N ILE A 136 12.24 4.95 0.61
CA ILE A 136 13.17 4.30 1.55
C ILE A 136 12.89 2.80 1.71
N GLY A 137 11.80 2.30 1.19
CA GLY A 137 11.47 0.89 1.27
C GLY A 137 10.26 0.53 0.46
N GLU A 138 10.11 -0.77 0.19
CA GLU A 138 8.95 -1.28 -0.54
C GLU A 138 8.65 -2.72 -0.12
N MET A 139 7.36 -3.07 -0.13
CA MET A 139 6.92 -4.45 -0.03
C MET A 139 6.16 -4.79 -1.29
N ILE A 140 6.69 -5.73 -2.05
CA ILE A 140 6.12 -6.14 -3.34
C ILE A 140 5.29 -7.40 -3.13
N GLU A 141 3.99 -7.28 -3.40
CA GLU A 141 3.02 -8.38 -3.40
C GLU A 141 2.71 -8.93 -2.01
N ASN A 142 3.65 -9.57 -1.35
CA ASN A 142 3.42 -10.25 -0.06
C ASN A 142 4.59 -10.03 0.89
N PRO A 143 4.39 -10.22 2.21
CA PRO A 143 5.51 -10.26 3.14
C PRO A 143 6.53 -11.31 2.69
N GLU A 144 7.79 -10.92 2.62
CA GLU A 144 8.86 -11.78 2.13
C GLU A 144 9.72 -12.34 3.26
N HIS A 145 9.98 -11.52 4.28
CA HIS A 145 10.94 -11.86 5.36
C HIS A 145 10.26 -12.29 6.65
N LYS A 146 9.01 -11.89 6.86
CA LYS A 146 8.29 -12.13 8.11
C LYS A 146 6.93 -12.78 7.83
N PRO A 147 6.33 -13.46 8.83
CA PRO A 147 5.06 -14.16 8.64
C PRO A 147 3.83 -13.27 8.53
N THR A 148 3.87 -12.05 9.07
CA THR A 148 2.73 -11.13 9.01
C THR A 148 3.11 -9.82 8.34
N LEU A 149 2.09 -9.10 7.87
CA LEU A 149 2.28 -7.80 7.23
C LEU A 149 2.90 -6.78 8.20
N GLU A 150 2.37 -6.70 9.42
CA GLU A 150 2.88 -5.75 10.40
C GLU A 150 4.35 -6.02 10.74
N GLU A 151 4.72 -7.29 10.88
CA GLU A 151 6.11 -7.66 11.13
C GLU A 151 7.01 -7.32 9.93
N GLU A 152 6.53 -7.55 8.72
CA GLU A 152 7.27 -7.23 7.51
C GLU A 152 7.53 -5.73 7.39
N LEU A 153 6.52 -4.89 7.66
CA LEU A 153 6.68 -3.44 7.57
C LEU A 153 7.64 -2.91 8.64
N VAL A 154 7.60 -3.46 9.85
CA VAL A 154 8.60 -3.13 10.88
C VAL A 154 10.00 -3.50 10.40
N TYR A 155 10.15 -4.69 9.83
CA TYR A 155 11.43 -5.14 9.27
C TYR A 155 11.98 -4.17 8.22
N ILE A 156 11.12 -3.73 7.30
CA ILE A 156 11.53 -2.79 6.24
C ILE A 156 11.96 -1.45 6.84
N LEU A 157 11.21 -0.92 7.82
CA LEU A 157 11.56 0.33 8.49
C LEU A 157 12.86 0.21 9.28
N ASP A 158 13.07 -0.91 9.97
CA ASP A 158 14.30 -1.15 10.69
C ASP A 158 15.52 -1.13 9.77
N LYS A 159 15.39 -1.74 8.59
CA LYS A 159 16.45 -1.73 7.58
C LYS A 159 16.74 -0.32 7.08
N ALA A 160 15.69 0.48 6.88
CA ALA A 160 15.83 1.85 6.39
C ALA A 160 16.41 2.79 7.43
N GLN A 161 16.10 2.58 8.71
CA GLN A 161 16.53 3.42 9.82
C GLN A 161 17.87 2.99 10.42
N GLY A 162 18.26 1.76 10.13
CA GLY A 162 19.45 1.13 10.70
C GLY A 162 20.79 1.49 10.08
#